data_270a06a69f00ff6dfbcc878d4f67dde3
#
_entry.id   270a06a69f00ff6dfbcc878d4f67dde3
#
_cell.length_a   1.000
_cell.length_b   1.000
_cell.length_c   1.000
_cell.angle_alpha   90.00
_cell.angle_beta   90.00
_cell.angle_gamma   90.00
#
_symmetry.space_group_name_H-M   'P 1'
#
loop_
_entity.id
_entity.type
_entity.pdbx_description
1 polymer ?
#
loop_
_entity_poly.entity_id
_entity_poly.type
_entity_poly.pdbx_seq_one_letter_code
_entity_poly.pdbx_strand_id
1 'polypeptide(L)'
;CIRDSATAANGAWLSADPARRQGYLTDAVLHSYWGTDYEANYARLSALVDAVLSDVLCYDGAAAGTSYFAISNGRTEASENVWGSALPYLVPVDSSTDLSADNYEVTLTLSAPQVQQLLSSGLGIAADSAAPERWFGETTLTASGYAASLPVCGQTVSGTALRRALGLRSACFNIRYQDGSFLITTKGYGHGVGLSQWGAKALAEQGWTYEVILAHYFPGTQLCR
;
A
#
# COMPACT_ATOMS: atom_id res chain seq x y z
N CYS A 1 12.01 7.92 9.48
CA CYS A 1 12.24 6.71 8.74
C CYS A 1 13.67 6.21 8.83
N ILE A 2 13.84 4.97 9.30
CA ILE A 2 15.15 4.36 9.61
C ILE A 2 16.02 4.24 8.34
N ARG A 3 15.43 3.91 7.22
CA ARG A 3 16.11 3.84 5.93
C ARG A 3 16.74 5.19 5.55
N ASP A 4 16.07 6.27 5.91
CA ASP A 4 16.50 7.64 5.63
C ASP A 4 17.62 8.06 6.59
N SER A 5 17.55 7.66 7.86
CA SER A 5 18.61 7.89 8.84
C SER A 5 19.90 7.17 8.47
N ALA A 6 19.85 5.92 8.03
CA ALA A 6 21.02 5.19 7.56
C ALA A 6 21.65 5.84 6.31
N THR A 7 20.82 6.37 5.40
CA THR A 7 21.29 7.11 4.21
C THR A 7 21.94 8.42 4.60
N ALA A 8 21.34 9.18 5.54
CA ALA A 8 21.88 10.43 6.04
C ALA A 8 23.21 10.24 6.82
N ALA A 9 23.32 9.16 7.59
CA ALA A 9 24.54 8.81 8.32
C ALA A 9 25.73 8.56 7.38
N ASN A 10 25.49 8.14 6.15
CA ASN A 10 26.52 7.96 5.12
C ASN A 10 26.79 9.24 4.28
N GLY A 11 26.31 10.40 4.72
CA GLY A 11 26.50 11.68 4.04
C GLY A 11 25.71 11.87 2.74
N ALA A 12 24.77 10.97 2.45
CA ALA A 12 23.92 11.09 1.28
C ALA A 12 22.69 11.97 1.58
N TRP A 13 22.26 12.77 0.60
CA TRP A 13 21.03 13.56 0.69
C TRP A 13 19.79 12.66 0.60
N LEU A 14 18.81 12.96 1.44
CA LEU A 14 17.50 12.29 1.35
C LEU A 14 16.71 12.86 0.16
N SER A 15 16.13 11.98 -0.65
CA SER A 15 15.25 12.41 -1.73
C SER A 15 13.92 12.88 -1.16
N ALA A 16 13.44 14.04 -1.59
CA ALA A 16 12.08 14.53 -1.31
C ALA A 16 11.03 13.98 -2.29
N ASP A 17 11.42 13.12 -3.22
CA ASP A 17 10.54 12.52 -4.22
C ASP A 17 9.53 11.58 -3.53
N PRO A 18 8.23 11.90 -3.53
CA PRO A 18 7.19 11.08 -2.88
C PRO A 18 6.99 9.70 -3.54
N ALA A 19 7.47 9.51 -4.78
CA ALA A 19 7.44 8.20 -5.43
C ALA A 19 8.51 7.24 -4.87
N ARG A 20 9.55 7.78 -4.22
CA ARG A 20 10.67 7.02 -3.67
C ARG A 20 10.69 7.00 -2.15
N ARG A 21 10.09 7.99 -1.51
CA ARG A 21 10.12 8.24 -0.06
C ARG A 21 8.75 8.66 0.43
N GLN A 22 8.63 8.82 1.73
CA GLN A 22 7.44 9.45 2.31
C GLN A 22 7.28 10.87 1.76
N GLY A 23 6.05 11.23 1.40
CA GLY A 23 5.74 12.56 0.90
C GLY A 23 6.06 13.64 1.95
N TYR A 24 6.62 14.75 1.47
CA TYR A 24 6.85 15.94 2.27
C TYR A 24 5.79 16.99 1.95
N LEU A 25 5.19 17.55 2.99
CA LEU A 25 4.28 18.68 2.87
C LEU A 25 4.97 19.93 3.39
N THR A 26 4.93 21.01 2.61
CA THR A 26 5.43 22.31 3.05
C THR A 26 4.48 22.95 4.05
N ASP A 27 4.97 23.89 4.88
CA ASP A 27 4.13 24.65 5.81
C ASP A 27 2.95 25.32 5.11
N ALA A 28 3.17 25.87 3.91
CA ALA A 28 2.10 26.48 3.11
C ALA A 28 0.98 25.49 2.76
N VAL A 29 1.32 24.24 2.46
CA VAL A 29 0.34 23.17 2.19
C VAL A 29 -0.36 22.76 3.48
N LEU A 30 0.36 22.62 4.59
CA LEU A 30 -0.23 22.31 5.90
C LEU A 30 -1.19 23.43 6.35
N HIS A 31 -0.81 24.70 6.18
CA HIS A 31 -1.70 25.83 6.42
C HIS A 31 -2.97 25.77 5.55
N SER A 32 -2.85 25.38 4.27
CA SER A 32 -4.03 25.24 3.42
C SER A 32 -4.98 24.12 3.84
N TYR A 33 -4.44 23.04 4.43
CA TYR A 33 -5.24 21.91 4.92
C TYR A 33 -5.90 22.16 6.27
N TRP A 34 -5.18 22.82 7.19
CA TRP A 34 -5.58 22.96 8.58
C TRP A 34 -6.17 24.33 8.90
N GLY A 35 -5.96 25.33 8.01
CA GLY A 35 -6.51 26.68 8.20
C GLY A 35 -6.21 27.25 9.58
N THR A 36 -7.23 27.64 10.30
CA THR A 36 -7.14 28.20 11.67
C THR A 36 -6.61 27.21 12.70
N ASP A 37 -6.69 25.92 12.43
CA ASP A 37 -6.25 24.86 13.35
C ASP A 37 -4.77 24.47 13.18
N TYR A 38 -4.05 25.17 12.27
CA TYR A 38 -2.65 24.85 11.95
C TYR A 38 -1.76 24.76 13.17
N GLU A 39 -1.72 25.81 14.01
CA GLU A 39 -0.83 25.85 15.17
C GLU A 39 -1.10 24.71 16.16
N ALA A 40 -2.39 24.44 16.45
CA ALA A 40 -2.79 23.37 17.36
C ALA A 40 -2.42 21.99 16.81
N ASN A 41 -2.70 21.74 15.51
CA ASN A 41 -2.39 20.48 14.86
C ASN A 41 -0.89 20.26 14.71
N TYR A 42 -0.13 21.30 14.37
CA TYR A 42 1.32 21.23 14.25
C TYR A 42 1.99 20.95 15.59
N ALA A 43 1.58 21.66 16.66
CA ALA A 43 2.10 21.41 18.02
C ALA A 43 1.79 19.99 18.48
N ARG A 44 0.57 19.50 18.25
CA ARG A 44 0.19 18.11 18.57
C ARG A 44 1.04 17.09 17.80
N LEU A 45 1.23 17.30 16.50
CA LEU A 45 2.02 16.39 15.67
C LEU A 45 3.49 16.38 16.12
N SER A 46 4.08 17.55 16.39
CA SER A 46 5.45 17.66 16.87
C SER A 46 5.65 16.92 18.19
N ALA A 47 4.75 17.11 19.16
CA ALA A 47 4.82 16.42 20.44
C ALA A 47 4.74 14.88 20.28
N LEU A 48 3.90 14.38 19.36
CA LEU A 48 3.80 12.95 19.06
C LEU A 48 5.09 12.40 18.42
N VAL A 49 5.70 13.17 17.51
CA VAL A 49 6.98 12.78 16.89
C VAL A 49 8.09 12.76 17.91
N ASP A 50 8.20 13.82 18.75
CA ASP A 50 9.23 13.93 19.78
C ASP A 50 9.16 12.79 20.81
N ALA A 51 7.94 12.35 21.13
CA ALA A 51 7.72 11.25 22.09
C ALA A 51 8.24 9.89 21.59
N VAL A 52 8.37 9.69 20.27
CA VAL A 52 8.79 8.41 19.67
C VAL A 52 10.05 8.53 18.82
N LEU A 53 10.72 9.68 18.82
CA LEU A 53 11.85 9.96 17.93
C LEU A 53 13.04 9.02 18.14
N SER A 54 13.25 8.54 19.38
CA SER A 54 14.30 7.57 19.72
C SER A 54 13.91 6.11 19.46
N ASP A 55 12.64 5.84 19.20
CA ASP A 55 12.14 4.48 19.07
C ASP A 55 12.35 3.96 17.64
N VAL A 56 13.07 2.86 17.53
CA VAL A 56 13.42 2.20 16.27
C VAL A 56 12.98 0.75 16.33
N LEU A 57 12.29 0.26 15.31
CA LEU A 57 12.03 -1.17 15.20
C LEU A 57 13.28 -1.89 14.72
N CYS A 58 13.70 -2.91 15.47
CA CYS A 58 14.85 -3.75 15.17
C CYS A 58 14.42 -5.20 14.96
N TYR A 59 15.10 -5.88 14.07
CA TYR A 59 15.02 -7.33 13.86
C TYR A 59 16.44 -7.89 13.83
N ASP A 60 16.71 -8.92 14.63
CA ASP A 60 18.04 -9.55 14.75
C ASP A 60 19.18 -8.54 14.98
N GLY A 61 18.94 -7.59 15.91
CA GLY A 61 19.91 -6.57 16.29
C GLY A 61 20.15 -5.43 15.29
N ALA A 62 19.47 -5.45 14.12
CA ALA A 62 19.57 -4.42 13.10
C ALA A 62 18.25 -3.68 12.93
N ALA A 63 18.31 -2.43 12.46
CA ALA A 63 17.12 -1.66 12.12
C ALA A 63 16.25 -2.35 11.07
N ALA A 64 14.98 -2.60 11.40
CA ALA A 64 14.04 -3.26 10.50
C ALA A 64 13.54 -2.29 9.41
N GLY A 65 13.51 -2.77 8.16
CA GLY A 65 12.91 -2.04 7.04
C GLY A 65 11.39 -2.15 7.09
N THR A 66 10.73 -1.22 7.77
CA THR A 66 9.28 -1.20 7.94
C THR A 66 8.58 -0.48 6.78
N SER A 67 7.40 -0.95 6.42
CA SER A 67 6.55 -0.35 5.41
C SER A 67 5.13 -0.18 5.94
N TYR A 68 4.38 0.75 5.36
CA TYR A 68 2.98 0.96 5.69
C TYR A 68 2.17 1.29 4.43
N PHE A 69 0.87 1.13 4.53
CA PHE A 69 -0.10 1.40 3.46
C PHE A 69 -1.44 1.80 4.07
N ALA A 70 -2.38 2.24 3.25
CA ALA A 70 -3.60 2.85 3.77
C ALA A 70 -4.59 1.83 4.35
N ILE A 71 -5.03 0.84 3.56
CA ILE A 71 -6.12 -0.10 3.91
C ILE A 71 -5.81 -1.47 3.31
N SER A 72 -5.83 -2.55 4.10
CA SER A 72 -5.70 -3.93 3.60
C SER A 72 -7.03 -4.46 3.04
N ASN A 73 -7.02 -5.67 2.50
CA ASN A 73 -8.24 -6.40 2.14
C ASN A 73 -8.84 -7.19 3.32
N GLY A 74 -8.39 -6.93 4.55
CA GLY A 74 -8.69 -7.67 5.79
C GLY A 74 -7.49 -8.49 6.29
N ARG A 75 -6.42 -8.57 5.49
CA ARG A 75 -5.17 -9.24 5.83
C ARG A 75 -4.00 -8.55 5.13
N THR A 76 -2.84 -8.47 5.78
CA THR A 76 -1.65 -7.94 5.11
C THR A 76 -1.03 -8.96 4.18
N GLU A 77 -0.14 -8.52 3.28
CA GLU A 77 0.52 -9.35 2.29
C GLU A 77 1.98 -9.61 2.67
N ALA A 78 2.53 -10.72 2.25
CA ALA A 78 3.94 -11.05 2.41
C ALA A 78 4.82 -10.21 1.48
N SER A 79 6.00 -9.80 1.97
CA SER A 79 6.92 -8.93 1.21
C SER A 79 7.40 -9.56 -0.09
N GLU A 80 7.62 -10.87 -0.13
CA GLU A 80 8.05 -11.61 -1.33
C GLU A 80 7.04 -11.55 -2.47
N ASN A 81 5.74 -11.51 -2.16
CA ASN A 81 4.69 -11.44 -3.17
C ASN A 81 4.59 -10.05 -3.85
N VAL A 82 5.14 -9.02 -3.21
CA VAL A 82 5.10 -7.65 -3.73
C VAL A 82 6.45 -7.18 -4.25
N TRP A 83 7.54 -7.54 -3.57
CA TRP A 83 8.90 -7.07 -3.86
C TRP A 83 9.91 -8.16 -4.21
N GLY A 84 9.50 -9.44 -4.17
CA GLY A 84 10.34 -10.59 -4.56
C GLY A 84 11.35 -11.04 -3.50
N SER A 85 11.35 -10.41 -2.30
CA SER A 85 12.25 -10.79 -1.20
C SER A 85 11.46 -10.99 0.07
N ALA A 86 11.62 -12.15 0.70
CA ALA A 86 10.99 -12.47 1.98
C ALA A 86 11.73 -11.76 3.11
N LEU A 87 10.98 -11.03 3.93
CA LEU A 87 11.45 -10.48 5.20
C LEU A 87 10.66 -11.12 6.34
N PRO A 88 11.33 -11.72 7.35
CA PRO A 88 10.66 -12.53 8.37
C PRO A 88 9.61 -11.80 9.19
N TYR A 89 9.67 -10.47 9.24
CA TYR A 89 8.75 -9.59 9.95
C TYR A 89 7.76 -8.86 9.03
N LEU A 90 7.78 -9.10 7.71
CA LEU A 90 6.82 -8.58 6.73
C LEU A 90 6.00 -9.75 6.15
N VAL A 91 5.27 -10.39 7.04
CA VAL A 91 4.43 -11.56 6.76
C VAL A 91 2.94 -11.20 6.86
N PRO A 92 2.05 -12.04 6.33
CA PRO A 92 0.61 -11.82 6.44
C PRO A 92 0.13 -11.86 7.90
N VAL A 93 -0.50 -10.76 8.36
CA VAL A 93 -1.18 -10.70 9.66
C VAL A 93 -2.64 -10.30 9.47
N ASP A 94 -3.48 -10.59 10.48
CA ASP A 94 -4.87 -10.15 10.48
C ASP A 94 -4.96 -8.62 10.49
N SER A 95 -5.84 -8.09 9.70
CA SER A 95 -6.19 -6.67 9.66
C SER A 95 -7.68 -6.50 9.33
N SER A 96 -8.50 -7.39 9.91
CA SER A 96 -9.95 -7.45 9.67
C SER A 96 -10.68 -6.16 10.06
N THR A 97 -10.10 -5.34 10.92
CA THR A 97 -10.60 -3.99 11.21
C THR A 97 -10.67 -3.09 9.99
N ASP A 98 -9.85 -3.34 8.96
CA ASP A 98 -9.87 -2.59 7.69
C ASP A 98 -11.15 -2.78 6.88
N LEU A 99 -11.90 -3.86 7.11
CA LEU A 99 -13.15 -4.13 6.39
C LEU A 99 -14.23 -3.07 6.64
N SER A 100 -14.12 -2.31 7.73
CA SER A 100 -15.01 -1.20 8.08
C SER A 100 -14.50 0.16 7.61
N ALA A 101 -13.38 0.20 6.88
CA ALA A 101 -12.79 1.46 6.43
C ALA A 101 -13.66 2.17 5.39
N ASP A 102 -13.72 3.49 5.47
CA ASP A 102 -14.33 4.31 4.44
C ASP A 102 -13.65 4.05 3.09
N ASN A 103 -14.46 3.84 2.06
CA ASN A 103 -13.96 3.48 0.72
C ASN A 103 -13.07 2.22 0.71
N TYR A 104 -13.36 1.24 1.60
CA TYR A 104 -12.73 -0.08 1.58
C TYR A 104 -12.85 -0.75 0.21
N GLU A 105 -14.03 -0.71 -0.39
CA GLU A 105 -14.32 -1.23 -1.72
C GLU A 105 -14.68 -0.08 -2.66
N VAL A 106 -14.00 -0.03 -3.82
CA VAL A 106 -14.22 1.00 -4.85
C VAL A 106 -14.25 0.35 -6.22
N THR A 107 -15.25 0.68 -7.03
CA THR A 107 -15.34 0.24 -8.43
C THR A 107 -14.95 1.38 -9.36
N LEU A 108 -13.96 1.10 -10.21
CA LEU A 108 -13.54 1.94 -11.33
C LEU A 108 -14.16 1.40 -12.61
N THR A 109 -14.79 2.27 -13.40
CA THR A 109 -15.31 1.93 -14.72
C THR A 109 -14.41 2.54 -15.78
N LEU A 110 -13.86 1.70 -16.67
CA LEU A 110 -13.03 2.11 -17.79
C LEU A 110 -13.61 1.53 -19.09
N SER A 111 -13.70 2.35 -20.13
CA SER A 111 -14.07 1.84 -21.46
C SER A 111 -13.00 0.91 -22.01
N ALA A 112 -13.37 -0.01 -22.93
CA ALA A 112 -12.40 -0.90 -23.55
C ALA A 112 -11.23 -0.17 -24.23
N PRO A 113 -11.42 0.95 -24.96
CA PRO A 113 -10.29 1.73 -25.49
C PRO A 113 -9.35 2.30 -24.42
N GLN A 114 -9.88 2.74 -23.27
CA GLN A 114 -9.04 3.22 -22.15
C GLN A 114 -8.19 2.09 -21.58
N VAL A 115 -8.78 0.93 -21.34
CA VAL A 115 -8.03 -0.25 -20.86
C VAL A 115 -6.97 -0.67 -21.87
N GLN A 116 -7.32 -0.71 -23.17
CA GLN A 116 -6.37 -1.02 -24.25
C GLN A 116 -5.15 -0.08 -24.23
N GLN A 117 -5.39 1.22 -24.10
CA GLN A 117 -4.32 2.21 -24.00
C GLN A 117 -3.45 1.98 -22.76
N LEU A 118 -4.05 1.72 -21.59
CA LEU A 118 -3.34 1.47 -20.34
C LEU A 118 -2.51 0.17 -20.38
N LEU A 119 -3.03 -0.90 -20.98
CA LEU A 119 -2.30 -2.15 -21.17
C LEU A 119 -1.10 -1.94 -22.10
N SER A 120 -1.30 -1.20 -23.20
CA SER A 120 -0.21 -0.89 -24.13
C SER A 120 0.87 -0.03 -23.49
N SER A 121 0.49 1.08 -22.83
CA SER A 121 1.46 2.02 -22.24
C SER A 121 2.14 1.48 -20.98
N GLY A 122 1.40 0.74 -20.14
CA GLY A 122 1.91 0.27 -18.85
C GLY A 122 2.60 -1.09 -18.89
N LEU A 123 2.22 -1.95 -19.84
CA LEU A 123 2.70 -3.34 -19.94
C LEU A 123 3.25 -3.71 -21.31
N GLY A 124 3.13 -2.86 -22.33
CA GLY A 124 3.50 -3.19 -23.70
C GLY A 124 2.61 -4.25 -24.35
N ILE A 125 1.39 -4.49 -23.81
CA ILE A 125 0.47 -5.52 -24.30
C ILE A 125 -0.48 -4.91 -25.32
N ALA A 126 -0.48 -5.49 -26.54
CA ALA A 126 -1.46 -5.19 -27.57
C ALA A 126 -2.72 -6.03 -27.31
N ALA A 127 -3.85 -5.38 -27.06
CA ALA A 127 -5.14 -6.03 -26.85
C ALA A 127 -5.98 -5.98 -28.13
N ASP A 128 -6.63 -7.13 -28.50
CA ASP A 128 -7.50 -7.21 -29.65
C ASP A 128 -8.85 -6.52 -29.36
N SER A 129 -9.11 -5.41 -30.05
CA SER A 129 -10.34 -4.65 -29.89
C SER A 129 -11.62 -5.39 -30.32
N ALA A 130 -11.49 -6.50 -31.06
CA ALA A 130 -12.64 -7.29 -31.50
C ALA A 130 -13.21 -8.21 -30.39
N ALA A 131 -12.44 -8.53 -29.36
CA ALA A 131 -12.84 -9.45 -28.29
C ALA A 131 -12.41 -8.96 -26.88
N PRO A 132 -12.87 -7.78 -26.40
CA PRO A 132 -12.47 -7.25 -25.11
C PRO A 132 -12.80 -8.16 -23.92
N GLU A 133 -13.88 -8.92 -24.00
CA GLU A 133 -14.34 -9.86 -22.97
C GLU A 133 -13.32 -10.97 -22.68
N ARG A 134 -12.33 -11.18 -23.57
CA ARG A 134 -11.28 -12.22 -23.46
C ARG A 134 -9.94 -11.67 -22.98
N TRP A 135 -9.84 -10.36 -22.69
CA TRP A 135 -8.54 -9.78 -22.32
C TRP A 135 -8.02 -10.26 -20.97
N PHE A 136 -8.89 -10.55 -20.03
CA PHE A 136 -8.50 -11.00 -18.70
C PHE A 136 -8.98 -12.42 -18.44
N GLY A 137 -8.04 -13.27 -18.02
CA GLY A 137 -8.32 -14.64 -17.60
C GLY A 137 -8.53 -14.75 -16.09
N GLU A 138 -8.62 -15.99 -15.61
CA GLU A 138 -8.80 -16.30 -14.19
C GLU A 138 -7.59 -15.84 -13.35
N THR A 139 -7.89 -15.18 -12.24
CA THR A 139 -6.86 -14.65 -11.33
C THR A 139 -6.40 -15.72 -10.36
N THR A 140 -5.09 -15.99 -10.33
CA THR A 140 -4.45 -16.75 -9.24
C THR A 140 -4.23 -15.81 -8.06
N LEU A 141 -4.69 -16.22 -6.87
CA LEU A 141 -4.57 -15.42 -5.66
C LEU A 141 -3.39 -15.88 -4.79
N THR A 142 -2.81 -14.95 -4.03
CA THR A 142 -1.93 -15.25 -2.91
C THR A 142 -2.72 -15.82 -1.73
N ALA A 143 -2.02 -16.35 -0.73
CA ALA A 143 -2.65 -16.81 0.53
C ALA A 143 -3.38 -15.68 1.29
N SER A 144 -3.03 -14.42 1.02
CA SER A 144 -3.68 -13.23 1.59
C SER A 144 -4.83 -12.69 0.74
N GLY A 145 -5.17 -13.35 -0.39
CA GLY A 145 -6.29 -12.96 -1.25
C GLY A 145 -6.00 -11.79 -2.20
N TYR A 146 -4.73 -11.44 -2.41
CA TYR A 146 -4.33 -10.50 -3.47
C TYR A 146 -4.07 -11.24 -4.78
N ALA A 147 -4.18 -10.57 -5.91
CA ALA A 147 -3.84 -11.13 -7.21
C ALA A 147 -2.32 -11.40 -7.28
N ALA A 148 -1.93 -12.67 -7.32
CA ALA A 148 -0.56 -13.09 -7.59
C ALA A 148 -0.26 -12.89 -9.09
N SER A 149 -1.10 -13.48 -9.95
CA SER A 149 -0.98 -13.38 -11.40
C SER A 149 -2.31 -13.66 -12.09
N LEU A 150 -2.43 -13.20 -13.33
CA LEU A 150 -3.55 -13.55 -14.22
C LEU A 150 -3.10 -13.45 -15.67
N PRO A 151 -3.77 -14.18 -16.58
CA PRO A 151 -3.62 -13.98 -18.02
C PRO A 151 -4.18 -12.62 -18.44
N VAL A 152 -3.41 -11.85 -19.18
CA VAL A 152 -3.83 -10.60 -19.83
C VAL A 152 -3.49 -10.72 -21.31
N CYS A 153 -4.50 -10.80 -22.17
CA CYS A 153 -4.35 -11.04 -23.62
C CYS A 153 -3.39 -12.21 -23.91
N GLY A 154 -3.52 -13.31 -23.17
CA GLY A 154 -2.69 -14.52 -23.31
C GLY A 154 -1.30 -14.46 -22.66
N GLN A 155 -0.88 -13.34 -22.07
CA GLN A 155 0.38 -13.21 -21.36
C GLN A 155 0.14 -13.24 -19.83
N THR A 156 0.97 -13.96 -19.09
CA THR A 156 0.88 -13.96 -17.62
C THR A 156 1.44 -12.67 -17.06
N VAL A 157 0.63 -11.93 -16.32
CA VAL A 157 0.97 -10.64 -15.70
C VAL A 157 0.78 -10.75 -14.19
N SER A 158 1.72 -10.19 -13.40
CA SER A 158 1.53 -10.13 -11.95
C SER A 158 0.45 -9.12 -11.57
N GLY A 159 -0.30 -9.41 -10.49
CA GLY A 159 -1.32 -8.49 -9.97
C GLY A 159 -0.77 -7.11 -9.64
N THR A 160 0.47 -7.03 -9.13
CA THR A 160 1.15 -5.76 -8.83
C THR A 160 1.51 -4.96 -10.09
N ALA A 161 1.86 -5.64 -11.19
CA ALA A 161 2.12 -4.98 -12.47
C ALA A 161 0.81 -4.46 -13.09
N LEU A 162 -0.24 -5.28 -13.09
CA LEU A 162 -1.55 -4.85 -13.60
C LEU A 162 -2.15 -3.73 -12.76
N ARG A 163 -2.03 -3.80 -11.41
CA ARG A 163 -2.42 -2.71 -10.53
C ARG A 163 -1.79 -1.38 -10.95
N ARG A 164 -0.48 -1.37 -11.21
CA ARG A 164 0.25 -0.15 -11.64
C ARG A 164 -0.20 0.33 -13.00
N ALA A 165 -0.33 -0.58 -13.96
CA ALA A 165 -0.72 -0.25 -15.33
C ALA A 165 -2.12 0.37 -15.41
N LEU A 166 -3.08 -0.16 -14.65
CA LEU A 166 -4.47 0.33 -14.65
C LEU A 166 -4.74 1.42 -13.59
N GLY A 167 -3.74 1.82 -12.78
CA GLY A 167 -3.93 2.81 -11.72
C GLY A 167 -4.84 2.35 -10.58
N LEU A 168 -4.87 1.05 -10.28
CA LEU A 168 -5.76 0.48 -9.26
C LEU A 168 -5.26 0.78 -7.84
N ARG A 169 -6.18 0.90 -6.91
CA ARG A 169 -5.89 1.20 -5.51
C ARG A 169 -5.09 0.09 -4.82
N SER A 170 -5.42 -1.17 -5.10
CA SER A 170 -4.73 -2.35 -4.55
C SER A 170 -4.59 -3.45 -5.59
N ALA A 171 -3.83 -4.50 -5.26
CA ALA A 171 -3.79 -5.74 -6.04
C ALA A 171 -4.88 -6.74 -5.63
N CYS A 172 -5.80 -6.38 -4.72
CA CYS A 172 -7.00 -7.15 -4.44
C CYS A 172 -8.14 -6.60 -5.29
N PHE A 173 -8.34 -7.15 -6.47
CA PHE A 173 -9.31 -6.67 -7.45
C PHE A 173 -10.09 -7.80 -8.12
N ASN A 174 -11.26 -7.44 -8.64
CA ASN A 174 -12.05 -8.25 -9.56
C ASN A 174 -12.32 -7.42 -10.82
N ILE A 175 -12.28 -8.04 -11.99
CA ILE A 175 -12.51 -7.40 -13.29
C ILE A 175 -13.71 -8.06 -13.96
N ARG A 176 -14.67 -7.25 -14.39
CA ARG A 176 -15.82 -7.66 -15.20
C ARG A 176 -15.88 -6.83 -16.47
N TYR A 177 -16.18 -7.46 -17.60
CA TYR A 177 -16.53 -6.74 -18.82
C TYR A 177 -18.05 -6.73 -18.99
N GLN A 178 -18.61 -5.56 -19.21
CA GLN A 178 -20.03 -5.35 -19.41
C GLN A 178 -20.27 -4.09 -20.25
N ASP A 179 -21.13 -4.19 -21.26
CA ASP A 179 -21.61 -3.06 -22.07
C ASP A 179 -20.48 -2.15 -22.61
N GLY A 180 -19.42 -2.77 -23.14
CA GLY A 180 -18.28 -2.03 -23.72
C GLY A 180 -17.29 -1.46 -22.70
N SER A 181 -17.46 -1.75 -21.42
CA SER A 181 -16.65 -1.23 -20.33
C SER A 181 -16.18 -2.34 -19.41
N PHE A 182 -15.05 -2.09 -18.75
CA PHE A 182 -14.54 -2.91 -17.66
C PHE A 182 -14.93 -2.27 -16.32
N LEU A 183 -15.60 -3.03 -15.48
CA LEU A 183 -15.87 -2.70 -14.09
C LEU A 183 -14.80 -3.37 -13.24
N ILE A 184 -13.95 -2.59 -12.61
CA ILE A 184 -12.83 -3.08 -11.82
C ILE A 184 -13.06 -2.70 -10.36
N THR A 185 -13.46 -3.68 -9.56
CA THR A 185 -13.70 -3.50 -8.14
C THR A 185 -12.43 -3.83 -7.38
N THR A 186 -11.91 -2.89 -6.60
CA THR A 186 -10.74 -3.06 -5.73
C THR A 186 -11.13 -3.01 -4.27
N LYS A 187 -10.52 -3.87 -3.44
CA LYS A 187 -10.63 -3.89 -1.98
C LYS A 187 -9.33 -3.43 -1.36
N GLY A 188 -9.41 -2.51 -0.39
CA GLY A 188 -8.26 -1.90 0.24
C GLY A 188 -7.57 -0.83 -0.61
N TYR A 189 -6.47 -0.29 -0.08
CA TYR A 189 -5.68 0.77 -0.72
C TYR A 189 -4.21 0.69 -0.31
N GLY A 190 -3.34 0.42 -1.25
CA GLY A 190 -1.90 0.33 -1.06
C GLY A 190 -1.32 -1.01 -1.53
N HIS A 191 -0.08 -1.27 -1.14
CA HIS A 191 0.64 -2.49 -1.53
C HIS A 191 0.34 -3.69 -0.62
N GLY A 192 -0.27 -3.47 0.54
CA GLY A 192 -0.70 -4.53 1.45
C GLY A 192 0.37 -5.03 2.43
N VAL A 193 1.63 -4.62 2.34
CA VAL A 193 2.73 -5.17 3.15
C VAL A 193 3.04 -4.30 4.37
N GLY A 194 3.16 -4.91 5.54
CA GLY A 194 3.47 -4.24 6.81
C GLY A 194 2.24 -3.60 7.45
N LEU A 195 2.34 -2.38 7.98
CA LEU A 195 1.30 -1.74 8.79
C LEU A 195 0.19 -1.13 7.94
N SER A 196 -1.07 -1.54 8.19
CA SER A 196 -2.23 -0.80 7.70
C SER A 196 -2.48 0.44 8.56
N GLN A 197 -2.56 1.62 7.93
CA GLN A 197 -2.83 2.87 8.66
C GLN A 197 -4.24 2.87 9.26
N TRP A 198 -5.24 2.40 8.53
CA TRP A 198 -6.60 2.29 9.02
C TRP A 198 -6.72 1.24 10.14
N GLY A 199 -6.10 0.07 9.93
CA GLY A 199 -6.07 -0.98 10.94
C GLY A 199 -5.37 -0.53 12.23
N ALA A 200 -4.24 0.15 12.12
CA ALA A 200 -3.54 0.72 13.27
C ALA A 200 -4.41 1.76 14.03
N LYS A 201 -5.12 2.64 13.29
CA LYS A 201 -6.09 3.57 13.88
C LYS A 201 -7.19 2.84 14.64
N ALA A 202 -7.81 1.83 14.01
CA ALA A 202 -8.90 1.07 14.63
C ALA A 202 -8.45 0.29 15.88
N LEU A 203 -7.25 -0.28 15.88
CA LEU A 203 -6.67 -0.94 17.05
C LEU A 203 -6.36 0.07 18.17
N ALA A 204 -5.86 1.26 17.84
CA ALA A 204 -5.64 2.32 18.82
C ALA A 204 -6.96 2.80 19.45
N GLU A 205 -8.03 2.91 18.68
CA GLU A 205 -9.38 3.24 19.17
C GLU A 205 -9.94 2.13 20.10
N GLN A 206 -9.47 0.89 19.96
CA GLN A 206 -9.76 -0.23 20.87
C GLN A 206 -8.86 -0.22 22.11
N GLY A 207 -7.96 0.76 22.27
CA GLY A 207 -7.09 0.93 23.42
C GLY A 207 -5.73 0.22 23.32
N TRP A 208 -5.33 -0.24 22.10
CA TRP A 208 -3.99 -0.80 21.92
C TRP A 208 -2.95 0.32 21.95
N THR A 209 -1.81 0.04 22.61
CA THR A 209 -0.67 0.97 22.55
C THR A 209 0.06 0.83 21.23
N TYR A 210 0.85 1.84 20.86
CA TYR A 210 1.60 1.80 19.59
C TYR A 210 2.61 0.65 19.55
N GLU A 211 3.21 0.28 20.70
CA GLU A 211 4.13 -0.86 20.78
C GLU A 211 3.42 -2.19 20.42
N VAL A 212 2.22 -2.38 20.94
CA VAL A 212 1.41 -3.59 20.66
C VAL A 212 0.98 -3.61 19.20
N ILE A 213 0.57 -2.47 18.64
CA ILE A 213 0.20 -2.33 17.23
C ILE A 213 1.42 -2.63 16.33
N LEU A 214 2.59 -2.10 16.65
CA LEU A 214 3.81 -2.37 15.89
C LEU A 214 4.22 -3.85 15.97
N ALA A 215 4.15 -4.47 17.15
CA ALA A 215 4.43 -5.89 17.32
C ALA A 215 3.44 -6.79 16.55
N HIS A 216 2.19 -6.36 16.41
CA HIS A 216 1.17 -7.05 15.61
C HIS A 216 1.51 -7.03 14.11
N TYR A 217 1.82 -5.85 13.56
CA TYR A 217 2.09 -5.69 12.12
C TYR A 217 3.50 -6.10 11.70
N PHE A 218 4.45 -6.14 12.65
CA PHE A 218 5.85 -6.51 12.43
C PHE A 218 6.29 -7.59 13.44
N PRO A 219 5.74 -8.81 13.34
CA PRO A 219 6.03 -9.87 14.29
C PRO A 219 7.52 -10.20 14.35
N GLY A 220 8.02 -10.46 15.55
CA GLY A 220 9.43 -10.77 15.79
C GLY A 220 10.36 -9.55 15.84
N THR A 221 9.86 -8.34 15.60
CA THR A 221 10.64 -7.12 15.83
C THR A 221 10.56 -6.66 17.29
N GLN A 222 11.51 -5.83 17.69
CA GLN A 222 11.58 -5.22 19.02
C GLN A 222 11.84 -3.71 18.89
N LEU A 223 11.35 -2.91 19.84
CA LEU A 223 11.72 -1.51 19.95
C LEU A 223 13.13 -1.40 20.55
N CYS A 224 14.04 -0.78 19.79
CA CYS A 224 15.37 -0.38 20.23
C CYS A 224 15.35 1.11 20.55
N ARG A 225 16.02 1.49 21.65
CA ARG A 225 16.15 2.89 22.12
C ARG A 225 17.61 3.29 22.21
#